data_bc45cc23aee30418de4def8955c1064a
#
_entry.id   bc45cc23aee30418de4def8955c1064a
#
_cell.length_a   1.000
_cell.length_b   1.000
_cell.length_c   1.000
_cell.angle_alpha   90.00
_cell.angle_beta   90.00
_cell.angle_gamma   90.00
#
_symmetry.space_group_name_H-M   'P 1'
#
loop_
_entity.id
_entity.type
_entity.pdbx_description
1 polymer ?
#
loop_
_entity_poly.entity_id
_entity_poly.type
_entity_poly.pdbx_seq_one_letter_code
_entity_poly.pdbx_strand_id
1 'polypeptide(L)'
;MVLQHATPADENGSAVQLNTTATIPYASNSLRNPFPPIADYAFLSDCENSCLISSSGSVEWLCVPRPDSPSVFGAILDRGAGHFRVSPYGASVPSGRRYLPGSLILETTWQTHTGWMIVRDTMVMGPWRDIETRSGTHRRVPMDWDAEHTLLRTVRCVSGTVELVMDCEPSFDYHRASAHWEYSAGGYGEAVARANRDPDAHPTLRLTTNLRIGLERREARARTRMEEGDNVFVALSFSTNLSPDLSRGRRPDVD
;
A
#
# COMPACT_ATOMS: atom_id res chain seq x y z
N MET A 1 21.86 -39.46 -37.19
CA MET A 1 20.68 -39.06 -37.99
C MET A 1 20.00 -37.95 -37.22
N VAL A 2 20.33 -36.71 -37.58
CA VAL A 2 19.91 -35.49 -36.86
C VAL A 2 18.72 -34.91 -37.62
N LEU A 3 17.56 -34.84 -36.98
CA LEU A 3 16.38 -34.20 -37.53
C LEU A 3 16.48 -32.69 -37.23
N GLN A 4 16.71 -31.90 -38.26
CA GLN A 4 16.56 -30.44 -38.25
C GLN A 4 15.06 -30.08 -38.36
N HIS A 5 14.51 -29.39 -37.37
CA HIS A 5 13.22 -28.75 -37.50
C HIS A 5 13.40 -27.41 -38.19
N ALA A 6 12.74 -27.27 -39.33
CA ALA A 6 12.64 -26.05 -40.09
C ALA A 6 11.64 -25.09 -39.43
N THR A 7 12.02 -23.84 -39.28
CA THR A 7 11.15 -22.69 -38.85
C THR A 7 10.36 -22.22 -40.07
N PRO A 8 9.06 -21.95 -39.98
CA PRO A 8 8.31 -21.37 -41.09
C PRO A 8 8.68 -19.90 -41.29
N ALA A 9 9.02 -19.54 -42.53
CA ALA A 9 9.19 -18.14 -42.96
C ALA A 9 7.82 -17.58 -43.40
N ASP A 10 7.58 -16.30 -43.16
CA ASP A 10 6.43 -15.59 -43.70
C ASP A 10 6.66 -15.27 -45.19
N GLU A 11 5.58 -15.00 -45.93
CA GLU A 11 5.60 -14.81 -47.39
C GLU A 11 6.38 -13.60 -47.87
N ASN A 12 6.97 -12.78 -46.99
CA ASN A 12 7.74 -11.58 -47.36
C ASN A 12 9.25 -11.67 -47.11
N GLY A 13 9.77 -12.79 -46.69
CA GLY A 13 11.22 -13.03 -46.59
C GLY A 13 11.94 -12.19 -45.55
N SER A 14 11.25 -11.51 -44.66
CA SER A 14 11.85 -10.74 -43.54
C SER A 14 11.89 -11.59 -42.29
N ALA A 15 13.07 -11.94 -41.81
CA ALA A 15 13.22 -12.58 -40.51
C ALA A 15 12.73 -11.64 -39.41
N VAL A 16 11.66 -12.04 -38.74
CA VAL A 16 11.21 -11.36 -37.52
C VAL A 16 12.27 -11.61 -36.44
N GLN A 17 13.13 -10.65 -36.23
CA GLN A 17 14.00 -10.65 -35.06
C GLN A 17 13.12 -10.40 -33.85
N LEU A 18 12.84 -11.43 -33.08
CA LEU A 18 12.35 -11.30 -31.71
C LEU A 18 13.46 -10.59 -30.90
N ASN A 19 13.33 -9.27 -30.76
CA ASN A 19 14.13 -8.50 -29.83
C ASN A 19 13.77 -8.93 -28.40
N THR A 20 14.37 -10.02 -27.95
CA THR A 20 14.43 -10.43 -26.55
C THR A 20 15.50 -9.63 -25.82
N THR A 21 15.41 -8.34 -25.86
CA THR A 21 16.03 -7.47 -24.87
C THR A 21 14.90 -6.81 -24.10
N ALA A 22 14.32 -7.56 -23.19
CA ALA A 22 13.72 -6.94 -22.02
C ALA A 22 14.86 -6.26 -21.27
N THR A 23 15.27 -5.10 -21.77
CA THR A 23 16.08 -4.16 -21.03
C THR A 23 15.26 -3.82 -19.81
N ILE A 24 15.73 -4.24 -18.64
CA ILE A 24 15.14 -3.83 -17.36
C ILE A 24 15.49 -2.33 -17.23
N PRO A 25 14.58 -1.39 -17.57
CA PRO A 25 14.93 0.04 -17.59
C PRO A 25 15.11 0.60 -16.19
N TYR A 26 14.74 -0.16 -15.16
CA TYR A 26 14.62 0.33 -13.79
C TYR A 26 15.95 0.46 -13.05
N ALA A 27 16.90 -0.43 -13.32
CA ALA A 27 18.20 -0.38 -12.63
C ALA A 27 19.10 0.77 -13.08
N SER A 28 19.00 1.22 -14.33
CA SER A 28 19.82 2.31 -14.85
C SER A 28 19.28 3.71 -14.57
N ASN A 29 17.95 3.84 -14.37
CA ASN A 29 17.32 5.12 -14.03
C ASN A 29 17.34 5.40 -12.52
N SER A 30 17.37 4.39 -11.65
CA SER A 30 17.41 4.58 -10.21
C SER A 30 18.65 5.31 -9.69
N LEU A 31 19.77 5.24 -10.41
CA LEU A 31 20.97 6.00 -10.07
C LEU A 31 20.89 7.49 -10.46
N ARG A 32 20.01 7.85 -11.41
CA ARG A 32 19.83 9.23 -11.87
C ARG A 32 18.58 9.91 -11.34
N ASN A 33 17.54 9.13 -11.08
CA ASN A 33 16.30 9.61 -10.53
C ASN A 33 15.75 8.60 -9.50
N PRO A 34 15.86 8.88 -8.21
CA PRO A 34 15.38 7.98 -7.15
C PRO A 34 13.85 7.92 -7.07
N PHE A 35 13.14 8.77 -7.81
CA PHE A 35 11.69 8.81 -7.82
C PHE A 35 11.13 7.99 -8.98
N PRO A 36 10.16 7.06 -8.71
CA PRO A 36 9.43 6.38 -9.77
C PRO A 36 8.66 7.38 -10.64
N PRO A 37 8.42 7.06 -11.93
CA PRO A 37 7.48 7.82 -12.75
C PRO A 37 6.09 7.89 -12.09
N ILE A 38 5.39 9.01 -12.21
CA ILE A 38 4.03 9.17 -11.65
C ILE A 38 3.07 8.09 -12.15
N ALA A 39 3.22 7.66 -13.39
CA ALA A 39 2.42 6.60 -14.01
C ALA A 39 2.59 5.22 -13.35
N ASP A 40 3.65 5.01 -12.57
CA ASP A 40 3.91 3.77 -11.86
C ASP A 40 3.20 3.70 -10.49
N TYR A 41 2.60 4.80 -10.05
CA TYR A 41 1.82 4.82 -8.82
C TYR A 41 0.39 4.32 -9.06
N ALA A 42 -0.07 3.44 -8.18
CA ALA A 42 -1.47 3.10 -8.06
C ALA A 42 -2.15 4.01 -7.04
N PHE A 43 -3.40 4.35 -7.32
CA PHE A 43 -4.24 5.20 -6.49
C PHE A 43 -5.26 4.35 -5.72
N LEU A 44 -5.37 4.53 -4.42
CA LEU A 44 -6.44 3.98 -3.59
C LEU A 44 -7.18 5.11 -2.89
N SER A 45 -8.47 4.90 -2.62
CA SER A 45 -9.30 5.87 -1.92
C SER A 45 -10.47 5.18 -1.21
N ASP A 46 -10.88 5.74 -0.08
CA ASP A 46 -12.13 5.46 0.62
C ASP A 46 -13.19 6.54 0.38
N CYS A 47 -12.96 7.42 -0.61
CA CYS A 47 -13.76 8.60 -0.95
C CYS A 47 -13.54 9.81 -0.02
N GLU A 48 -12.87 9.66 1.11
CA GLU A 48 -12.51 10.74 2.02
C GLU A 48 -11.00 10.98 2.02
N ASN A 49 -10.22 9.91 1.94
CA ASN A 49 -8.78 9.94 1.85
C ASN A 49 -8.28 9.21 0.62
N SER A 50 -7.03 9.42 0.30
CA SER A 50 -6.37 8.73 -0.80
C SER A 50 -4.91 8.45 -0.49
N CYS A 51 -4.39 7.36 -1.04
CA CYS A 51 -2.97 7.07 -0.99
C CYS A 51 -2.43 6.65 -2.35
N LEU A 52 -1.12 6.81 -2.52
CA LEU A 52 -0.39 6.38 -3.71
C LEU A 52 0.59 5.27 -3.33
N ILE A 53 0.53 4.17 -4.09
CA ILE A 53 1.40 3.01 -3.91
C ILE A 53 2.30 2.85 -5.13
N SER A 54 3.61 2.87 -4.90
CA SER A 54 4.61 2.65 -5.94
C SER A 54 4.64 1.20 -6.41
N SER A 55 5.28 0.93 -7.54
CA SER A 55 5.47 -0.42 -8.06
C SER A 55 6.26 -1.33 -7.11
N SER A 56 7.07 -0.78 -6.22
CA SER A 56 7.80 -1.54 -5.20
C SER A 56 6.94 -2.01 -4.02
N GLY A 57 5.63 -1.76 -4.04
CA GLY A 57 4.71 -2.10 -2.96
C GLY A 57 4.77 -1.16 -1.76
N SER A 58 5.28 0.05 -1.96
CA SER A 58 5.42 1.08 -0.92
C SER A 58 4.34 2.14 -1.07
N VAL A 59 3.58 2.42 0.00
CA VAL A 59 2.77 3.63 0.13
C VAL A 59 3.72 4.80 0.31
N GLU A 60 3.69 5.74 -0.61
CA GLU A 60 4.62 6.88 -0.66
C GLU A 60 3.91 8.23 -0.58
N TRP A 61 2.58 8.19 -0.53
CA TRP A 61 1.75 9.36 -0.27
C TRP A 61 0.52 8.97 0.53
N LEU A 62 0.31 9.61 1.65
CA LEU A 62 -0.91 9.56 2.46
C LEU A 62 -0.99 10.80 3.34
N CYS A 63 -2.12 11.51 3.24
CA CYS A 63 -2.50 12.60 4.13
C CYS A 63 -3.67 12.15 5.01
N VAL A 64 -3.60 12.38 6.29
CA VAL A 64 -4.65 12.06 7.26
C VAL A 64 -4.74 13.14 8.34
N PRO A 65 -5.93 13.44 8.86
CA PRO A 65 -7.22 12.78 8.65
C PRO A 65 -7.93 13.14 7.34
N ARG A 66 -7.46 14.16 6.61
CA ARG A 66 -8.11 14.68 5.40
C ARG A 66 -7.08 14.83 4.27
N PRO A 67 -7.50 14.88 2.99
CA PRO A 67 -6.59 15.05 1.86
C PRO A 67 -5.76 16.33 1.89
N ASP A 68 -6.28 17.38 2.55
CA ASP A 68 -5.63 18.68 2.74
C ASP A 68 -4.79 18.77 4.04
N SER A 69 -4.74 17.68 4.82
CA SER A 69 -3.88 17.60 6.01
C SER A 69 -2.43 17.37 5.63
N PRO A 70 -1.48 17.68 6.53
CA PRO A 70 -0.08 17.31 6.32
C PRO A 70 0.10 15.81 6.11
N SER A 71 1.09 15.44 5.29
CA SER A 71 1.35 14.04 4.99
C SER A 71 1.93 13.29 6.19
N VAL A 72 1.59 11.99 6.27
CA VAL A 72 2.22 11.01 7.15
C VAL A 72 3.14 10.06 6.38
N PHE A 73 2.92 9.92 5.08
CA PHE A 73 3.85 9.34 4.12
C PHE A 73 3.99 10.32 2.97
N GLY A 74 5.21 10.70 2.68
CA GLY A 74 5.52 11.75 1.70
C GLY A 74 6.72 11.39 0.81
N ALA A 75 7.12 10.12 0.72
CA ALA A 75 8.29 9.67 -0.03
C ALA A 75 8.24 9.98 -1.53
N ILE A 76 7.07 10.31 -2.09
CA ILE A 76 6.93 10.83 -3.45
C ILE A 76 7.57 12.22 -3.63
N LEU A 77 7.64 13.02 -2.56
CA LEU A 77 8.24 14.36 -2.59
C LEU A 77 9.69 14.36 -2.09
N ASP A 78 9.96 13.60 -1.03
CA ASP A 78 11.27 13.43 -0.43
C ASP A 78 11.39 11.98 0.07
N ARG A 79 12.39 11.24 -0.42
CA ARG A 79 12.58 9.81 -0.08
C ARG A 79 12.70 9.55 1.42
N GLY A 80 13.08 10.53 2.22
CA GLY A 80 13.11 10.47 3.68
C GLY A 80 11.78 10.81 4.37
N ALA A 81 10.77 11.26 3.63
CA ALA A 81 9.52 11.78 4.18
C ALA A 81 8.47 10.72 4.52
N GLY A 82 8.92 9.51 4.85
CA GLY A 82 8.07 8.42 5.33
C GLY A 82 7.47 7.54 4.24
N HIS A 83 7.39 6.25 4.54
CA HIS A 83 6.85 5.23 3.64
C HIS A 83 6.25 4.04 4.40
N PHE A 84 5.44 3.24 3.70
CA PHE A 84 4.92 1.99 4.24
C PHE A 84 4.98 0.89 3.18
N ARG A 85 5.98 0.05 3.27
CA ARG A 85 6.26 -1.01 2.31
C ARG A 85 5.79 -2.38 2.79
N VAL A 86 5.20 -3.15 1.88
CA VAL A 86 4.90 -4.60 2.04
C VAL A 86 5.26 -5.28 0.72
N SER A 87 6.27 -6.13 0.73
CA SER A 87 6.78 -6.78 -0.48
C SER A 87 7.61 -8.02 -0.13
N PRO A 88 7.96 -8.89 -1.09
CA PRO A 88 8.98 -9.91 -0.88
C PRO A 88 10.34 -9.26 -0.59
N TYR A 89 11.12 -9.92 0.25
CA TYR A 89 12.51 -9.51 0.50
C TYR A 89 13.32 -9.52 -0.80
N GLY A 90 14.08 -8.47 -1.03
CA GLY A 90 14.95 -8.35 -2.20
C GLY A 90 14.22 -8.11 -3.53
N ALA A 91 12.88 -8.06 -3.56
CA ALA A 91 12.12 -7.74 -4.76
C ALA A 91 11.70 -6.27 -4.79
N SER A 92 11.85 -5.63 -5.94
CA SER A 92 11.45 -4.22 -6.16
C SER A 92 10.50 -4.04 -7.33
N VAL A 93 10.36 -5.07 -8.18
CA VAL A 93 9.51 -5.04 -9.37
C VAL A 93 8.52 -6.20 -9.31
N PRO A 94 7.20 -5.93 -9.32
CA PRO A 94 6.19 -6.97 -9.33
C PRO A 94 6.07 -7.61 -10.71
N SER A 95 5.56 -8.83 -10.77
CA SER A 95 5.23 -9.54 -12.01
C SER A 95 3.97 -8.99 -12.67
N GLY A 96 3.09 -8.37 -11.90
CA GLY A 96 1.87 -7.77 -12.42
C GLY A 96 1.14 -6.95 -11.36
N ARG A 97 0.36 -5.98 -11.84
CA ARG A 97 -0.50 -5.13 -11.01
C ARG A 97 -1.81 -4.89 -11.73
N ARG A 98 -2.91 -4.95 -11.01
CA ARG A 98 -4.25 -4.65 -11.54
C ARG A 98 -5.19 -4.22 -10.43
N TYR A 99 -6.24 -3.51 -10.77
CA TYR A 99 -7.38 -3.35 -9.88
C TYR A 99 -8.33 -4.53 -10.05
N LEU A 100 -8.92 -5.00 -8.96
CA LEU A 100 -10.01 -5.96 -9.04
C LEU A 100 -11.22 -5.29 -9.70
N PRO A 101 -11.92 -5.98 -10.62
CA PRO A 101 -13.03 -5.39 -11.36
C PRO A 101 -14.09 -4.76 -10.45
N GLY A 102 -14.49 -3.54 -10.75
CA GLY A 102 -15.51 -2.80 -10.01
C GLY A 102 -15.10 -2.29 -8.64
N SER A 103 -13.79 -2.27 -8.34
CA SER A 103 -13.28 -1.82 -7.05
C SER A 103 -12.00 -0.99 -7.18
N LEU A 104 -11.61 -0.32 -6.07
CA LEU A 104 -10.29 0.29 -5.90
C LEU A 104 -9.34 -0.63 -5.11
N ILE A 105 -9.55 -1.93 -5.13
CA ILE A 105 -8.62 -2.91 -4.55
C ILE A 105 -7.51 -3.16 -5.55
N LEU A 106 -6.30 -2.76 -5.18
CA LEU A 106 -5.10 -3.05 -5.97
C LEU A 106 -4.59 -4.46 -5.65
N GLU A 107 -4.45 -5.29 -6.67
CA GLU A 107 -3.79 -6.59 -6.56
C GLU A 107 -2.42 -6.52 -7.22
N THR A 108 -1.38 -6.79 -6.45
CA THR A 108 0.02 -6.83 -6.90
C THR A 108 0.53 -8.26 -6.77
N THR A 109 0.97 -8.86 -7.89
CA THR A 109 1.53 -10.20 -7.95
C THR A 109 3.05 -10.11 -7.95
N TRP A 110 3.66 -10.89 -7.07
CA TRP A 110 5.10 -11.02 -6.95
C TRP A 110 5.54 -12.43 -7.23
N GLN A 111 6.49 -12.58 -8.11
CA GLN A 111 7.17 -13.84 -8.37
C GLN A 111 8.61 -13.74 -7.86
N THR A 112 8.99 -14.69 -7.03
CA THR A 112 10.36 -14.85 -6.54
C THR A 112 10.93 -16.15 -7.08
N HIS A 113 12.21 -16.42 -6.82
CA HIS A 113 12.83 -17.69 -7.20
C HIS A 113 12.25 -18.88 -6.45
N THR A 114 11.60 -18.66 -5.31
CA THR A 114 11.14 -19.71 -4.40
C THR A 114 9.62 -19.84 -4.33
N GLY A 115 8.87 -18.86 -4.84
CA GLY A 115 7.42 -18.88 -4.76
C GLY A 115 6.72 -17.65 -5.31
N TRP A 116 5.40 -17.66 -5.18
CA TRP A 116 4.51 -16.59 -5.62
C TRP A 116 3.72 -16.03 -4.46
N MET A 117 3.58 -14.72 -4.46
CA MET A 117 2.85 -13.97 -3.46
C MET A 117 1.93 -12.94 -4.11
N ILE A 118 0.74 -12.78 -3.56
CA ILE A 118 -0.22 -11.72 -3.94
C ILE A 118 -0.39 -10.80 -2.75
N VAL A 119 -0.25 -9.50 -3.00
CA VAL A 119 -0.61 -8.44 -2.06
C VAL A 119 -1.86 -7.74 -2.58
N ARG A 120 -2.87 -7.57 -1.71
CA ARG A 120 -4.05 -6.75 -2.00
C ARG A 120 -4.07 -5.57 -1.06
N ASP A 121 -4.14 -4.40 -1.63
CA ASP A 121 -4.15 -3.13 -0.94
C ASP A 121 -5.49 -2.43 -1.15
N THR A 122 -6.10 -1.94 -0.09
CA THR A 122 -7.35 -1.19 -0.13
C THR A 122 -7.44 -0.19 1.01
N MET A 123 -8.08 0.93 0.76
CA MET A 123 -8.65 1.75 1.82
C MET A 123 -10.05 1.24 2.12
N VAL A 124 -10.28 0.85 3.38
CA VAL A 124 -11.55 0.22 3.79
C VAL A 124 -12.63 1.28 3.86
N MET A 125 -13.74 1.00 3.17
CA MET A 125 -14.94 1.82 3.20
C MET A 125 -15.94 1.23 4.19
N GLY A 126 -16.65 2.10 4.94
CA GLY A 126 -17.69 1.68 5.86
C GLY A 126 -18.89 1.03 5.16
N PRO A 127 -19.66 0.24 5.91
CA PRO A 127 -20.85 -0.39 5.37
C PRO A 127 -21.89 0.67 5.01
N TRP A 128 -22.61 0.45 3.92
CA TRP A 128 -23.78 1.24 3.60
C TRP A 128 -24.87 0.98 4.66
N ARG A 129 -25.11 1.93 5.54
CA ARG A 129 -26.10 1.78 6.61
C ARG A 129 -27.55 1.80 6.13
N ASP A 130 -27.82 2.41 4.99
CA ASP A 130 -29.18 2.64 4.50
C ASP A 130 -29.42 2.02 3.13
N ILE A 131 -29.81 0.74 3.11
CA ILE A 131 -30.23 0.05 1.89
C ILE A 131 -31.51 0.67 1.30
N GLU A 132 -32.39 1.22 2.13
CA GLU A 132 -33.67 1.82 1.70
C GLU A 132 -33.49 3.16 0.99
N THR A 133 -32.47 3.92 1.32
CA THR A 133 -32.14 5.18 0.63
C THR A 133 -31.35 4.97 -0.66
N ARG A 134 -31.06 3.73 -1.06
CA ARG A 134 -30.39 3.38 -2.32
C ARG A 134 -31.14 3.82 -3.57
N SER A 135 -32.45 3.97 -3.53
CA SER A 135 -33.27 4.32 -4.70
C SER A 135 -33.11 5.76 -5.20
N GLY A 136 -32.44 6.63 -4.43
CA GLY A 136 -32.11 8.01 -4.82
C GLY A 136 -30.63 8.27 -5.03
N THR A 137 -29.85 7.30 -5.38
CA THR A 137 -28.45 7.10 -5.01
C THR A 137 -27.37 7.74 -5.86
N HIS A 138 -27.67 8.35 -6.99
CA HIS A 138 -26.65 9.10 -7.72
C HIS A 138 -26.14 10.35 -6.96
N ARG A 139 -26.68 10.63 -5.78
CA ARG A 139 -26.35 11.80 -4.95
C ARG A 139 -25.59 11.46 -3.66
N ARG A 140 -25.31 10.19 -3.37
CA ARG A 140 -24.61 9.81 -2.14
C ARG A 140 -23.27 9.18 -2.44
N VAL A 141 -22.26 9.84 -1.96
CA VAL A 141 -20.95 9.25 -1.74
C VAL A 141 -21.09 8.21 -0.63
N PRO A 142 -20.49 7.02 -0.72
CA PRO A 142 -20.36 6.13 0.42
C PRO A 142 -19.73 6.91 1.57
N MET A 143 -20.45 7.06 2.68
CA MET A 143 -19.91 7.74 3.84
C MET A 143 -19.33 6.69 4.75
N ASP A 144 -18.06 6.86 5.05
CA ASP A 144 -17.30 5.93 5.87
C ASP A 144 -17.35 6.28 7.34
N TRP A 145 -18.57 6.48 7.87
CA TRP A 145 -18.77 6.82 9.29
C TRP A 145 -18.28 5.73 10.25
N ASP A 146 -18.15 4.49 9.77
CA ASP A 146 -17.81 3.32 10.57
C ASP A 146 -16.50 2.65 10.17
N ALA A 147 -15.95 2.93 9.01
CA ALA A 147 -14.62 2.51 8.70
C ALA A 147 -13.67 3.44 9.43
N GLU A 148 -12.83 2.90 10.23
CA GLU A 148 -11.81 3.62 11.00
C GLU A 148 -10.69 4.14 10.09
N HIS A 149 -11.02 4.60 8.86
CA HIS A 149 -10.08 5.09 7.85
C HIS A 149 -8.84 4.19 7.76
N THR A 150 -9.10 2.91 7.51
CA THR A 150 -8.06 1.88 7.57
C THR A 150 -7.50 1.59 6.20
N LEU A 151 -6.19 1.75 6.04
CA LEU A 151 -5.46 1.15 4.94
C LEU A 151 -5.19 -0.32 5.28
N LEU A 152 -5.86 -1.22 4.58
CA LEU A 152 -5.71 -2.67 4.76
C LEU A 152 -4.85 -3.25 3.63
N ARG A 153 -3.86 -4.01 4.02
CA ARG A 153 -2.95 -4.73 3.14
C ARG A 153 -3.00 -6.22 3.49
N THR A 154 -3.49 -7.06 2.60
CA THR A 154 -3.53 -8.51 2.79
C THR A 154 -2.50 -9.18 1.89
N VAL A 155 -1.83 -10.18 2.40
CA VAL A 155 -0.79 -10.91 1.69
C VAL A 155 -1.13 -12.39 1.72
N ARG A 156 -1.03 -13.05 0.57
CA ARG A 156 -1.19 -14.50 0.44
C ARG A 156 -0.01 -15.11 -0.29
N CYS A 157 0.60 -16.13 0.28
CA CYS A 157 1.52 -16.99 -0.44
C CYS A 157 0.70 -17.99 -1.29
N VAL A 158 0.85 -17.90 -2.61
CA VAL A 158 0.04 -18.67 -3.56
C VAL A 158 0.69 -20.02 -3.86
N SER A 159 2.01 -20.05 -3.93
CA SER A 159 2.77 -21.27 -4.14
C SER A 159 4.21 -21.13 -3.64
N GLY A 160 4.79 -22.25 -3.21
CA GLY A 160 6.16 -22.32 -2.76
C GLY A 160 6.40 -21.59 -1.44
N THR A 161 7.51 -20.86 -1.35
CA THR A 161 7.86 -20.07 -0.16
C THR A 161 8.32 -18.68 -0.53
N VAL A 162 7.88 -17.67 0.23
CA VAL A 162 8.26 -16.28 0.02
C VAL A 162 8.65 -15.65 1.34
N GLU A 163 9.74 -14.92 1.36
CA GLU A 163 10.13 -14.12 2.51
C GLU A 163 9.47 -12.75 2.42
N LEU A 164 8.49 -12.50 3.28
CA LEU A 164 7.76 -11.23 3.37
C LEU A 164 8.52 -10.25 4.24
N VAL A 165 8.56 -8.99 3.78
CA VAL A 165 9.04 -7.84 4.56
C VAL A 165 7.92 -6.79 4.65
N MET A 166 7.70 -6.32 5.85
CA MET A 166 6.91 -5.13 6.16
C MET A 166 7.82 -4.08 6.78
N ASP A 167 7.73 -2.85 6.30
CA ASP A 167 8.51 -1.71 6.76
C ASP A 167 7.63 -0.47 6.78
N CYS A 168 7.33 0.06 7.96
CA CYS A 168 6.46 1.22 8.16
C CYS A 168 7.21 2.31 8.92
N GLU A 169 7.60 3.35 8.19
CA GLU A 169 8.28 4.54 8.73
C GLU A 169 7.42 5.78 8.42
N PRO A 170 6.43 6.13 9.25
CA PRO A 170 5.72 7.38 9.07
C PRO A 170 6.59 8.59 9.42
N SER A 171 6.34 9.68 8.71
CA SER A 171 6.98 10.96 8.95
C SER A 171 5.94 12.07 8.85
N PHE A 172 5.67 12.70 9.97
CA PHE A 172 4.58 13.67 10.10
C PHE A 172 4.97 15.04 9.57
N ASP A 173 3.96 15.81 9.16
CA ASP A 173 4.08 17.20 8.71
C ASP A 173 5.18 17.37 7.65
N TYR A 174 5.06 16.60 6.54
CA TYR A 174 6.01 16.68 5.43
C TYR A 174 7.48 16.53 5.89
N HIS A 175 7.74 15.54 6.72
CA HIS A 175 9.06 15.23 7.29
C HIS A 175 9.58 16.21 8.39
N ARG A 176 8.70 17.01 8.98
CA ARG A 176 9.10 17.92 10.07
C ARG A 176 9.12 17.26 11.45
N ALA A 177 8.35 16.16 11.62
CA ALA A 177 8.34 15.38 12.84
C ALA A 177 8.47 13.89 12.56
N SER A 178 9.36 13.21 13.26
CA SER A 178 9.58 11.76 13.15
C SER A 178 8.55 10.99 13.97
N ALA A 179 8.33 9.74 13.62
CA ALA A 179 7.51 8.84 14.41
C ALA A 179 8.24 8.37 15.68
N HIS A 180 7.48 8.23 16.75
CA HIS A 180 7.84 7.45 17.94
C HIS A 180 6.85 6.30 18.07
N TRP A 181 7.36 5.07 18.09
CA TRP A 181 6.58 3.87 18.13
C TRP A 181 6.57 3.24 19.52
N GLU A 182 5.41 2.78 19.94
CA GLU A 182 5.19 2.03 21.18
C GLU A 182 4.30 0.82 20.90
N TYR A 183 4.57 -0.31 21.58
CA TYR A 183 3.64 -1.44 21.56
C TYR A 183 2.37 -1.08 22.32
N SER A 184 1.24 -1.52 21.77
CA SER A 184 -0.05 -1.43 22.46
C SER A 184 -0.29 -2.67 23.34
N ALA A 185 -1.38 -2.62 24.11
CA ALA A 185 -1.76 -3.74 25.00
C ALA A 185 -2.04 -5.06 24.24
N GLY A 186 -2.23 -5.01 22.91
CA GLY A 186 -2.41 -6.18 22.03
C GLY A 186 -1.14 -7.02 21.79
N GLY A 187 -0.02 -6.65 22.40
CA GLY A 187 1.26 -7.38 22.27
C GLY A 187 2.03 -7.02 21.00
N TYR A 188 2.88 -7.95 20.53
CA TYR A 188 3.80 -7.69 19.41
C TYR A 188 3.13 -7.58 18.02
N GLY A 189 1.83 -7.79 17.91
CA GLY A 189 1.06 -7.63 16.68
C GLY A 189 0.41 -6.25 16.56
N GLU A 190 0.56 -5.37 17.55
CA GLU A 190 -0.05 -4.05 17.56
C GLU A 190 0.91 -2.98 18.08
N ALA A 191 1.05 -1.91 17.33
CA ALA A 191 1.91 -0.78 17.67
C ALA A 191 1.24 0.55 17.32
N VAL A 192 1.59 1.59 18.06
CA VAL A 192 1.07 2.94 17.90
C VAL A 192 2.23 3.89 17.61
N ALA A 193 2.09 4.72 16.57
CA ALA A 193 3.03 5.78 16.24
C ALA A 193 2.43 7.14 16.55
N ARG A 194 3.22 7.98 17.20
CA ARG A 194 2.93 9.40 17.44
C ARG A 194 4.08 10.26 16.93
N ALA A 195 3.77 11.49 16.59
CA ALA A 195 4.82 12.46 16.27
C ALA A 195 5.69 12.72 17.51
N ASN A 196 7.00 12.80 17.32
CA ASN A 196 7.95 13.10 18.39
C ASN A 196 7.95 14.60 18.79
N ARG A 197 7.27 15.44 18.02
CA ARG A 197 7.04 16.87 18.29
C ARG A 197 5.54 17.15 18.18
N ASP A 198 5.00 17.88 19.12
CA ASP A 198 3.60 18.28 19.16
C ASP A 198 2.62 17.12 18.86
N PRO A 199 2.69 16.02 19.64
CA PRO A 199 1.94 14.78 19.33
C PRO A 199 0.42 15.03 19.27
N ASP A 200 -0.09 16.01 19.99
CA ASP A 200 -1.51 16.36 19.99
C ASP A 200 -1.95 17.13 18.76
N ALA A 201 -1.03 17.73 18.01
CA ALA A 201 -1.29 18.42 16.75
C ALA A 201 -1.32 17.47 15.54
N HIS A 202 -0.92 16.22 15.74
CA HIS A 202 -0.80 15.20 14.68
C HIS A 202 -1.70 14.00 14.95
N PRO A 203 -2.13 13.28 13.90
CA PRO A 203 -2.86 12.02 14.07
C PRO A 203 -1.99 10.97 14.76
N THR A 204 -2.61 10.14 15.57
CA THR A 204 -2.01 8.92 16.10
C THR A 204 -2.26 7.80 15.11
N LEU A 205 -1.23 7.10 14.67
CA LEU A 205 -1.34 5.94 13.78
C LEU A 205 -1.33 4.67 14.60
N ARG A 206 -2.19 3.71 14.24
CA ARG A 206 -2.24 2.36 14.82
C ARG A 206 -1.96 1.35 13.73
N LEU A 207 -0.94 0.53 13.93
CA LEU A 207 -0.56 -0.58 13.07
C LEU A 207 -0.97 -1.88 13.74
N THR A 208 -1.82 -2.68 13.09
CA THR A 208 -2.29 -3.97 13.58
C THR A 208 -2.01 -5.05 12.54
N THR A 209 -1.47 -6.18 12.96
CA THR A 209 -1.11 -7.28 12.06
C THR A 209 -1.04 -8.61 12.81
N ASN A 210 -1.12 -9.72 12.09
CA ASN A 210 -0.80 -11.05 12.63
C ASN A 210 0.70 -11.39 12.56
N LEU A 211 1.55 -10.44 12.14
CA LEU A 211 3.01 -10.55 12.21
C LEU A 211 3.52 -10.13 13.59
N ARG A 212 4.71 -10.61 13.94
CA ARG A 212 5.46 -10.06 15.06
C ARG A 212 6.22 -8.82 14.61
N ILE A 213 5.82 -7.66 15.12
CA ILE A 213 6.44 -6.37 14.83
C ILE A 213 7.70 -6.20 15.69
N GLY A 214 8.79 -5.77 15.08
CA GLY A 214 9.95 -5.20 15.74
C GLY A 214 9.91 -3.68 15.63
N LEU A 215 10.18 -2.96 16.72
CA LEU A 215 10.23 -1.50 16.72
C LEU A 215 11.69 -1.04 16.76
N GLU A 216 12.10 -0.29 15.73
CA GLU A 216 13.46 0.22 15.60
C GLU A 216 13.43 1.73 15.35
N ARG A 217 13.85 2.52 16.35
CA ARG A 217 13.89 4.00 16.22
C ARG A 217 12.56 4.60 15.75
N ARG A 218 12.43 4.85 14.42
CA ARG A 218 11.27 5.50 13.77
C ARG A 218 10.42 4.53 12.98
N GLU A 219 10.81 3.26 12.95
CA GLU A 219 10.26 2.24 12.05
C GLU A 219 9.61 1.10 12.83
N ALA A 220 8.49 0.61 12.31
CA ALA A 220 7.92 -0.66 12.69
C ALA A 220 8.18 -1.66 11.57
N ARG A 221 8.87 -2.75 11.88
CA ARG A 221 9.33 -3.76 10.92
C ARG A 221 8.82 -5.14 11.26
N ALA A 222 8.60 -5.93 10.21
CA ALA A 222 8.41 -7.37 10.36
C ALA A 222 9.03 -8.08 9.17
N ARG A 223 9.56 -9.27 9.43
CA ARG A 223 10.08 -10.17 8.41
C ARG A 223 9.67 -11.59 8.76
N THR A 224 9.06 -12.27 7.82
CA THR A 224 8.59 -13.65 8.03
C THR A 224 8.70 -14.45 6.75
N ARG A 225 9.00 -15.74 6.89
CA ARG A 225 8.88 -16.70 5.81
C ARG A 225 7.44 -17.17 5.74
N MET A 226 6.83 -17.04 4.58
CA MET A 226 5.52 -17.55 4.26
C MET A 226 5.63 -18.83 3.44
N GLU A 227 4.76 -19.76 3.70
CA GLU A 227 4.59 -21.01 2.93
C GLU A 227 3.27 -20.96 2.15
N GLU A 228 3.12 -21.85 1.18
CA GLU A 228 1.90 -21.93 0.38
C GLU A 228 0.65 -22.03 1.25
N GLY A 229 -0.32 -21.15 1.00
CA GLY A 229 -1.57 -21.05 1.75
C GLY A 229 -1.54 -20.05 2.90
N ASP A 230 -0.36 -19.61 3.35
CA ASP A 230 -0.25 -18.62 4.42
C ASP A 230 -0.88 -17.29 4.02
N ASN A 231 -1.52 -16.67 5.01
CA ASN A 231 -2.14 -15.36 4.89
C ASN A 231 -1.64 -14.42 6.00
N VAL A 232 -1.31 -13.21 5.60
CA VAL A 232 -0.92 -12.12 6.48
C VAL A 232 -1.85 -10.94 6.21
N PHE A 233 -2.20 -10.20 7.25
CA PHE A 233 -2.80 -8.89 7.11
C PHE A 233 -1.97 -7.83 7.83
N VAL A 234 -2.02 -6.62 7.31
CA VAL A 234 -1.46 -5.43 7.95
C VAL A 234 -2.47 -4.31 7.76
N ALA A 235 -2.96 -3.77 8.86
CA ALA A 235 -3.93 -2.69 8.89
C ALA A 235 -3.30 -1.45 9.55
N LEU A 236 -3.37 -0.31 8.85
CA LEU A 236 -2.96 0.97 9.37
C LEU A 236 -4.19 1.86 9.49
N SER A 237 -4.60 2.19 10.71
CA SER A 237 -5.66 3.15 11.01
C SER A 237 -5.09 4.39 11.67
N PHE A 238 -5.89 5.44 11.75
CA PHE A 238 -5.50 6.65 12.44
C PHE A 238 -6.63 7.20 13.32
N SER A 239 -6.25 7.87 14.39
CA SER A 239 -7.14 8.64 15.25
C SER A 239 -6.61 10.04 15.44
N THR A 240 -7.51 11.00 15.62
CA THR A 240 -7.16 12.38 15.90
C THR A 240 -7.65 12.75 17.30
N ASN A 241 -6.89 13.56 18.01
CA ASN A 241 -7.32 14.17 19.26
C ASN A 241 -8.26 15.37 19.02
N LEU A 242 -8.44 15.75 17.74
CA LEU A 242 -9.44 16.73 17.33
C LEU A 242 -10.82 16.16 17.66
N SER A 243 -11.72 17.03 18.15
CA SER A 243 -13.10 16.69 18.52
C SER A 243 -13.68 15.65 17.54
N PRO A 244 -14.41 14.64 18.01
CA PRO A 244 -15.01 13.61 17.17
C PRO A 244 -15.77 14.16 15.95
N ASP A 245 -16.29 15.35 16.04
CA ASP A 245 -16.99 16.09 14.99
C ASP A 245 -16.12 16.49 13.79
N LEU A 246 -14.82 16.67 13.97
CA LEU A 246 -13.91 17.08 12.89
C LEU A 246 -13.13 15.89 12.28
N SER A 247 -12.95 14.81 13.06
CA SER A 247 -12.26 13.61 12.58
C SER A 247 -13.15 12.71 11.73
N ARG A 248 -14.47 12.88 11.83
CA ARG A 248 -15.48 12.03 11.18
C ARG A 248 -16.38 12.84 10.26
N GLY A 249 -15.92 13.77 9.48
CA GLY A 249 -16.75 14.59 8.60
C GLY A 249 -18.19 14.74 9.18
N ARG A 250 -18.50 15.88 9.72
CA ARG A 250 -19.79 16.13 10.40
C ARG A 250 -20.94 15.85 9.42
N ARG A 251 -21.86 14.97 9.78
CA ARG A 251 -23.17 14.91 9.12
C ARG A 251 -23.81 16.29 9.30
N PRO A 252 -24.14 17.04 8.24
CA PRO A 252 -24.97 18.22 8.41
C PRO A 252 -26.30 17.74 9.02
N ASP A 253 -26.65 18.28 10.18
CA ASP A 253 -28.01 18.12 10.70
C ASP A 253 -28.94 18.70 9.65
N VAL A 254 -29.69 17.83 9.00
CA VAL A 254 -30.77 18.20 8.10
C VAL A 254 -32.00 18.20 9.00
N ASP A 255 -32.32 19.38 9.53
CA ASP A 255 -33.66 19.67 10.04
C ASP A 255 -34.69 19.66 8.90
#